data_fd2498b5e4b92610d74809fe10c4d953
#
_entry.id   fd2498b5e4b92610d74809fe10c4d953
#
_cell.length_a   1.000
_cell.length_b   1.000
_cell.length_c   1.000
_cell.angle_alpha   90.00
_cell.angle_beta   90.00
_cell.angle_gamma   90.00
#
_symmetry.space_group_name_H-M   'P 1'
#
loop_
_entity.id
_entity.type
_entity.pdbx_description
1 polymer ?
#
loop_
_entity_poly.entity_id
_entity_poly.type
_entity_poly.pdbx_seq_one_letter_code
_entity_poly.pdbx_strand_id
1 'polypeptide(L)'
;KLWTENAAGDQITVYEASSETDEANFVTNRIISMSKGKNFKDFAVLYRTNAQSNAVENSFKRSGIPYRIIGGTRFFDRAEVKDMLAYLCVINNRADELRLQRIINNPPRGIGGKTLEMAERQAAAAGVPLYTVVSDPYSYPSLEKAAAKLMAFTVIIEECAELLQKLPLPDFYEEVMTRTGYLQMLEEKGDVESRTRAENVRELKSSILSYMENTETPTLAGFLEEIALYTDIEQYDPDADA
;
A
#
# COMPACT_ATOMS: atom_id res chain seq x y z
N LYS A 1 -30.84 -22.23 -11.60
CA LYS A 1 -31.44 -21.14 -12.38
C LYS A 1 -31.78 -20.01 -11.42
N LEU A 2 -31.22 -18.82 -11.61
CA LEU A 2 -31.59 -17.65 -10.84
C LEU A 2 -32.97 -17.19 -11.32
N TRP A 3 -33.85 -16.81 -10.40
CA TRP A 3 -35.17 -16.27 -10.69
C TRP A 3 -35.51 -15.13 -9.71
N THR A 4 -36.45 -14.30 -10.07
CA THR A 4 -36.93 -13.19 -9.24
C THR A 4 -38.43 -13.00 -9.45
N GLU A 5 -39.13 -12.50 -8.44
CA GLU A 5 -40.53 -12.05 -8.50
C GLU A 5 -40.66 -10.57 -8.87
N ASN A 6 -39.50 -9.86 -8.96
CA ASN A 6 -39.51 -8.45 -9.33
C ASN A 6 -39.91 -8.28 -10.82
N ALA A 7 -40.53 -7.14 -11.11
CA ALA A 7 -40.81 -6.73 -12.47
C ALA A 7 -39.54 -6.60 -13.31
N ALA A 8 -39.63 -6.64 -14.62
CA ALA A 8 -38.51 -6.42 -15.54
C ALA A 8 -37.94 -5.01 -15.29
N GLY A 9 -36.62 -4.96 -14.98
CA GLY A 9 -35.87 -3.72 -14.79
C GLY A 9 -35.26 -3.23 -16.11
N ASP A 10 -34.33 -2.29 -16.00
CA ASP A 10 -33.56 -1.75 -17.10
C ASP A 10 -32.70 -2.85 -17.77
N GLN A 11 -32.36 -2.66 -19.05
CA GLN A 11 -31.50 -3.59 -19.77
C GLN A 11 -30.09 -3.54 -19.20
N ILE A 12 -29.42 -4.72 -19.18
CA ILE A 12 -28.03 -4.85 -18.79
C ILE A 12 -27.15 -4.11 -19.80
N THR A 13 -26.30 -3.22 -19.32
CA THR A 13 -25.27 -2.56 -20.14
C THR A 13 -23.96 -3.32 -19.97
N VAL A 14 -23.31 -3.68 -21.07
CA VAL A 14 -21.96 -4.24 -21.10
C VAL A 14 -21.01 -3.16 -21.57
N TYR A 15 -19.93 -2.95 -20.85
CA TYR A 15 -18.84 -2.04 -21.20
C TYR A 15 -17.53 -2.81 -21.20
N GLU A 16 -16.77 -2.70 -22.28
CA GLU A 16 -15.44 -3.27 -22.41
C GLU A 16 -14.41 -2.13 -22.27
N ALA A 17 -13.72 -2.11 -21.14
CA ALA A 17 -12.74 -1.08 -20.82
C ALA A 17 -11.38 -1.40 -21.46
N SER A 18 -10.62 -0.37 -21.79
CA SER A 18 -9.25 -0.49 -22.33
C SER A 18 -8.20 -0.69 -21.21
N SER A 19 -8.55 -0.35 -19.97
CA SER A 19 -7.70 -0.47 -18.78
C SER A 19 -8.54 -0.51 -17.51
N GLU A 20 -7.93 -0.88 -16.39
CA GLU A 20 -8.56 -0.85 -15.06
C GLU A 20 -8.98 0.56 -14.65
N THR A 21 -8.18 1.58 -15.01
CA THR A 21 -8.53 2.98 -14.78
C THR A 21 -9.75 3.41 -15.61
N ASP A 22 -9.85 2.98 -16.86
CA ASP A 22 -10.99 3.24 -17.74
C ASP A 22 -12.26 2.57 -17.19
N GLU A 23 -12.17 1.31 -16.74
CA GLU A 23 -13.27 0.59 -16.08
C GLU A 23 -13.76 1.36 -14.83
N ALA A 24 -12.85 1.74 -13.94
CA ALA A 24 -13.18 2.46 -12.71
C ALA A 24 -13.81 3.82 -13.00
N ASN A 25 -13.30 4.56 -13.97
CA ASN A 25 -13.86 5.85 -14.40
C ASN A 25 -15.24 5.70 -15.02
N PHE A 26 -15.45 4.65 -15.83
CA PHE A 26 -16.79 4.35 -16.39
C PHE A 26 -17.81 4.10 -15.27
N VAL A 27 -17.48 3.24 -14.29
CA VAL A 27 -18.35 2.94 -13.14
C VAL A 27 -18.66 4.21 -12.36
N THR A 28 -17.62 4.99 -12.02
CA THR A 28 -17.75 6.25 -11.30
C THR A 28 -18.67 7.25 -12.00
N ASN A 29 -18.43 7.50 -13.29
CA ASN A 29 -19.24 8.41 -14.08
C ASN A 29 -20.69 7.92 -14.21
N ARG A 30 -20.89 6.60 -14.31
CA ARG A 30 -22.22 6.02 -14.37
C ARG A 30 -22.98 6.25 -13.05
N ILE A 31 -22.35 6.01 -11.92
CA ILE A 31 -22.93 6.27 -10.61
C ILE A 31 -23.28 7.76 -10.45
N ILE A 32 -22.36 8.68 -10.77
CA ILE A 32 -22.62 10.13 -10.73
C ILE A 32 -23.82 10.50 -11.62
N SER A 33 -23.89 9.96 -12.82
CA SER A 33 -25.02 10.27 -13.73
C SER A 33 -26.36 9.77 -13.21
N MET A 34 -26.38 8.64 -12.50
CA MET A 34 -27.58 7.99 -11.96
C MET A 34 -27.95 8.48 -10.56
N SER A 35 -27.04 9.13 -9.83
CA SER A 35 -27.27 9.62 -8.46
C SER A 35 -28.19 10.84 -8.37
N LYS A 36 -28.56 11.46 -9.51
CA LYS A 36 -29.51 12.56 -9.54
C LYS A 36 -30.86 12.11 -8.97
N GLY A 37 -31.12 12.49 -7.69
CA GLY A 37 -32.34 12.09 -6.96
C GLY A 37 -32.27 10.74 -6.25
N LYS A 38 -31.08 10.14 -6.12
CA LYS A 38 -30.80 8.92 -5.35
C LYS A 38 -29.64 9.16 -4.39
N ASN A 39 -29.55 8.36 -3.34
CA ASN A 39 -28.40 8.37 -2.43
C ASN A 39 -27.30 7.44 -2.94
N PHE A 40 -26.05 7.72 -2.61
CA PHE A 40 -24.93 6.83 -2.99
C PHE A 40 -25.07 5.42 -2.39
N LYS A 41 -25.71 5.27 -1.23
CA LYS A 41 -26.04 3.98 -0.61
C LYS A 41 -26.98 3.07 -1.44
N ASP A 42 -27.64 3.61 -2.47
CA ASP A 42 -28.50 2.85 -3.37
C ASP A 42 -27.71 2.13 -4.48
N PHE A 43 -26.37 2.32 -4.53
CA PHE A 43 -25.49 1.71 -5.53
C PHE A 43 -24.57 0.68 -4.86
N ALA A 44 -24.27 -0.39 -5.58
CA ALA A 44 -23.30 -1.40 -5.20
C ALA A 44 -22.40 -1.77 -6.38
N VAL A 45 -21.10 -1.88 -6.12
CA VAL A 45 -20.10 -2.37 -7.07
C VAL A 45 -19.60 -3.72 -6.60
N LEU A 46 -19.69 -4.73 -7.47
CA LEU A 46 -19.24 -6.09 -7.20
C LEU A 46 -18.01 -6.39 -8.04
N TYR A 47 -16.99 -6.93 -7.42
CA TYR A 47 -15.74 -7.33 -8.07
C TYR A 47 -15.33 -8.75 -7.63
N ARG A 48 -14.53 -9.42 -8.45
CA ARG A 48 -14.14 -10.80 -8.22
C ARG A 48 -12.95 -10.94 -7.26
N THR A 49 -11.95 -10.07 -7.40
CA THR A 49 -10.73 -10.10 -6.60
C THR A 49 -10.56 -8.80 -5.82
N ASN A 50 -9.94 -8.91 -4.65
CA ASN A 50 -9.71 -7.74 -3.80
C ASN A 50 -8.80 -6.69 -4.47
N ALA A 51 -7.89 -7.09 -5.35
CA ALA A 51 -7.03 -6.16 -6.08
C ALA A 51 -7.84 -5.18 -6.94
N GLN A 52 -8.91 -5.64 -7.58
CA GLN A 52 -9.78 -4.80 -8.43
C GLN A 52 -10.42 -3.62 -7.68
N SER A 53 -10.57 -3.72 -6.34
CA SER A 53 -11.14 -2.60 -5.58
C SER A 53 -10.27 -1.34 -5.64
N ASN A 54 -8.94 -1.47 -5.78
CA ASN A 54 -8.01 -0.35 -5.75
C ASN A 54 -8.34 0.72 -6.81
N ALA A 55 -8.52 0.34 -8.07
CA ALA A 55 -8.84 1.28 -9.14
C ALA A 55 -10.18 2.00 -8.89
N VAL A 56 -11.21 1.26 -8.42
CA VAL A 56 -12.52 1.82 -8.08
C VAL A 56 -12.44 2.76 -6.88
N GLU A 57 -11.76 2.34 -5.80
CA GLU A 57 -11.54 3.17 -4.61
C GLU A 57 -10.85 4.48 -4.96
N ASN A 58 -9.78 4.43 -5.77
CA ASN A 58 -9.05 5.62 -6.22
C ASN A 58 -9.94 6.55 -7.08
N SER A 59 -10.78 5.98 -7.97
CA SER A 59 -11.70 6.77 -8.80
C SER A 59 -12.80 7.43 -7.97
N PHE A 60 -13.37 6.72 -6.99
CA PHE A 60 -14.36 7.26 -6.06
C PHE A 60 -13.80 8.39 -5.22
N LYS A 61 -12.59 8.22 -4.67
CA LYS A 61 -11.89 9.25 -3.87
C LYS A 61 -11.67 10.52 -4.66
N ARG A 62 -11.14 10.42 -5.88
CA ARG A 62 -10.93 11.58 -6.77
C ARG A 62 -12.23 12.32 -7.10
N SER A 63 -13.33 11.58 -7.18
CA SER A 63 -14.64 12.13 -7.52
C SER A 63 -15.46 12.55 -6.29
N GLY A 64 -14.93 12.40 -5.07
CA GLY A 64 -15.63 12.73 -3.83
C GLY A 64 -16.86 11.86 -3.56
N ILE A 65 -16.89 10.62 -4.08
CA ILE A 65 -17.98 9.67 -3.84
C ILE A 65 -17.70 8.95 -2.53
N PRO A 66 -18.57 9.06 -1.51
CA PRO A 66 -18.46 8.26 -0.30
C PRO A 66 -18.74 6.79 -0.61
N TYR A 67 -17.96 5.88 -0.01
CA TYR A 67 -18.13 4.45 -0.21
C TYR A 67 -17.78 3.65 1.04
N ARG A 68 -18.28 2.42 1.11
CA ARG A 68 -17.95 1.44 2.15
C ARG A 68 -17.59 0.11 1.51
N ILE A 69 -16.53 -0.53 1.96
CA ILE A 69 -16.18 -1.90 1.56
C ILE A 69 -16.88 -2.88 2.50
N ILE A 70 -17.69 -3.76 1.92
CA ILE A 70 -18.44 -4.77 2.67
C ILE A 70 -17.68 -6.11 2.57
N GLY A 71 -17.35 -6.69 3.73
CA GLY A 71 -16.68 -8.00 3.81
C GLY A 71 -15.18 -7.98 3.52
N GLY A 72 -14.54 -6.80 3.52
CA GLY A 72 -13.10 -6.66 3.28
C GLY A 72 -12.48 -5.46 3.99
N THR A 73 -11.18 -5.28 3.75
CA THR A 73 -10.40 -4.14 4.22
C THR A 73 -10.06 -3.26 3.02
N ARG A 74 -10.15 -1.94 3.17
CA ARG A 74 -9.73 -0.97 2.14
C ARG A 74 -8.32 -1.27 1.65
N PHE A 75 -8.04 -0.96 0.39
CA PHE A 75 -6.78 -1.34 -0.24
C PHE A 75 -5.55 -0.89 0.56
N PHE A 76 -5.48 0.39 0.93
CA PHE A 76 -4.34 0.94 1.69
C PHE A 76 -4.30 0.51 3.16
N ASP A 77 -5.37 -0.10 3.69
CA ASP A 77 -5.41 -0.63 5.06
C ASP A 77 -4.94 -2.08 5.16
N ARG A 78 -4.78 -2.78 4.04
CA ARG A 78 -4.30 -4.17 4.00
C ARG A 78 -2.88 -4.25 4.54
N ALA A 79 -2.61 -5.30 5.31
CA ALA A 79 -1.34 -5.47 6.01
C ALA A 79 -0.13 -5.46 5.05
N GLU A 80 -0.21 -6.18 3.94
CA GLU A 80 0.84 -6.27 2.92
C GLU A 80 1.06 -4.94 2.17
N VAL A 81 0.01 -4.16 1.94
CA VAL A 81 0.10 -2.83 1.35
C VAL A 81 0.77 -1.86 2.33
N LYS A 82 0.36 -1.88 3.60
CA LYS A 82 1.02 -1.11 4.67
C LYS A 82 2.48 -1.49 4.86
N ASP A 83 2.84 -2.75 4.68
CA ASP A 83 4.23 -3.20 4.76
C ASP A 83 5.06 -2.61 3.61
N MET A 84 4.56 -2.65 2.37
CA MET A 84 5.25 -2.06 1.22
C MET A 84 5.34 -0.53 1.32
N LEU A 85 4.27 0.13 1.75
CA LEU A 85 4.30 1.58 2.03
C LEU A 85 5.32 1.92 3.12
N ALA A 86 5.45 1.08 4.15
CA ALA A 86 6.46 1.28 5.19
C ALA A 86 7.89 1.19 4.65
N TYR A 87 8.18 0.28 3.70
CA TYR A 87 9.46 0.26 2.98
C TYR A 87 9.68 1.57 2.23
N LEU A 88 8.71 2.01 1.44
CA LEU A 88 8.79 3.26 0.68
C LEU A 88 9.02 4.47 1.60
N CYS A 89 8.32 4.52 2.74
CA CYS A 89 8.50 5.59 3.73
C CYS A 89 9.91 5.59 4.34
N VAL A 90 10.45 4.43 4.73
CA VAL A 90 11.81 4.35 5.30
C VAL A 90 12.86 4.68 4.24
N ILE A 91 12.68 4.28 2.98
CA ILE A 91 13.56 4.67 1.89
C ILE A 91 13.52 6.19 1.66
N ASN A 92 12.36 6.82 1.79
CA ASN A 92 12.21 8.28 1.65
C ASN A 92 12.73 9.04 2.89
N ASN A 93 12.47 8.51 4.09
CA ASN A 93 12.83 9.14 5.36
C ASN A 93 13.34 8.10 6.38
N ARG A 94 14.65 8.09 6.63
CA ARG A 94 15.31 7.19 7.60
C ARG A 94 14.92 7.43 9.05
N ALA A 95 14.34 8.60 9.37
CA ALA A 95 13.91 8.94 10.73
C ALA A 95 12.51 8.40 11.07
N ASP A 96 11.83 7.70 10.15
CA ASP A 96 10.53 7.09 10.40
C ASP A 96 10.68 5.78 11.19
N GLU A 97 10.81 5.91 12.49
CA GLU A 97 11.06 4.79 13.39
C GLU A 97 9.90 3.78 13.43
N LEU A 98 8.66 4.27 13.39
CA LEU A 98 7.48 3.41 13.46
C LEU A 98 7.42 2.46 12.26
N ARG A 99 7.70 3.00 11.07
CA ARG A 99 7.72 2.21 9.84
C ARG A 99 8.96 1.33 9.74
N LEU A 100 10.11 1.79 10.26
CA LEU A 100 11.31 0.97 10.38
C LEU A 100 11.08 -0.27 11.24
N GLN A 101 10.48 -0.12 12.42
CA GLN A 101 10.14 -1.23 13.32
C GLN A 101 9.22 -2.25 12.63
N ARG A 102 8.29 -1.78 11.80
CA ARG A 102 7.36 -2.64 11.07
C ARG A 102 8.06 -3.55 10.06
N ILE A 103 9.07 -3.07 9.36
CA ILE A 103 9.68 -3.76 8.21
C ILE A 103 11.01 -4.45 8.50
N ILE A 104 11.71 -4.08 9.56
CA ILE A 104 13.08 -4.53 9.82
C ILE A 104 13.21 -6.07 9.86
N ASN A 105 12.18 -6.76 10.32
CA ASN A 105 12.11 -8.23 10.34
C ASN A 105 10.92 -8.79 9.54
N ASN A 106 10.43 -8.07 8.56
CA ASN A 106 9.36 -8.49 7.67
C ASN A 106 9.73 -8.16 6.20
N PRO A 107 10.18 -9.17 5.41
CA PRO A 107 10.30 -10.62 5.67
C PRO A 107 11.18 -10.99 6.87
N PRO A 108 11.04 -12.21 7.41
CA PRO A 108 11.87 -12.66 8.53
C PRO A 108 13.36 -12.65 8.21
N ARG A 109 14.14 -11.84 8.94
CA ARG A 109 15.61 -11.70 8.80
C ARG A 109 16.37 -12.18 10.03
N GLY A 110 15.64 -12.76 11.01
CA GLY A 110 16.22 -13.16 12.29
C GLY A 110 16.63 -11.97 13.17
N ILE A 111 16.01 -10.81 12.95
CA ILE A 111 16.11 -9.63 13.81
C ILE A 111 14.91 -9.68 14.76
N GLY A 112 15.10 -10.29 15.93
CA GLY A 112 14.01 -10.47 16.90
C GLY A 112 13.75 -9.21 17.74
N GLY A 113 12.61 -9.20 18.46
CA GLY A 113 12.19 -8.08 19.30
C GLY A 113 13.25 -7.63 20.31
N LYS A 114 14.00 -8.58 20.94
CA LYS A 114 15.09 -8.24 21.85
C LYS A 114 16.22 -7.45 21.21
N THR A 115 16.53 -7.74 19.93
CA THR A 115 17.55 -6.99 19.18
C THR A 115 17.05 -5.57 18.91
N LEU A 116 15.78 -5.45 18.51
CA LEU A 116 15.15 -4.16 18.26
C LEU A 116 15.11 -3.31 19.54
N GLU A 117 14.64 -3.86 20.67
CA GLU A 117 14.66 -3.18 21.96
C GLU A 117 16.05 -2.70 22.38
N MET A 118 17.09 -3.50 22.11
CA MET A 118 18.47 -3.09 22.37
C MET A 118 18.88 -1.91 21.50
N ALA A 119 18.54 -1.95 20.19
CA ALA A 119 18.84 -0.86 19.27
C ALA A 119 18.10 0.45 19.67
N GLU A 120 16.84 0.35 20.05
CA GLU A 120 16.03 1.48 20.54
C GLU A 120 16.64 2.12 21.80
N ARG A 121 17.09 1.30 22.75
CA ARG A 121 17.78 1.79 23.97
C ARG A 121 19.07 2.52 23.63
N GLN A 122 19.85 2.01 22.67
CA GLN A 122 21.08 2.69 22.23
C GLN A 122 20.76 4.01 21.52
N ALA A 123 19.76 4.03 20.67
CA ALA A 123 19.29 5.23 19.97
C ALA A 123 18.84 6.31 20.98
N ALA A 124 18.02 5.94 21.96
CA ALA A 124 17.57 6.83 23.01
C ALA A 124 18.72 7.34 23.88
N ALA A 125 19.68 6.48 24.26
CA ALA A 125 20.83 6.86 25.05
C ALA A 125 21.77 7.81 24.30
N ALA A 126 21.92 7.64 22.99
CA ALA A 126 22.77 8.48 22.14
C ALA A 126 22.03 9.73 21.61
N GLY A 127 20.71 9.83 21.75
CA GLY A 127 19.91 10.92 21.21
C GLY A 127 19.89 10.97 19.68
N VAL A 128 19.96 9.81 19.03
CA VAL A 128 19.99 9.66 17.56
C VAL A 128 18.80 8.83 17.07
N PRO A 129 18.38 8.97 15.79
CA PRO A 129 17.35 8.11 15.21
C PRO A 129 17.73 6.63 15.27
N LEU A 130 16.74 5.76 15.42
CA LEU A 130 16.93 4.30 15.46
C LEU A 130 17.72 3.78 14.24
N TYR A 131 17.43 4.32 13.06
CA TYR A 131 18.13 3.93 11.83
C TYR A 131 19.65 4.15 11.91
N THR A 132 20.10 5.20 12.58
CA THR A 132 21.53 5.48 12.78
C THR A 132 22.23 4.33 13.53
N VAL A 133 21.57 3.79 14.57
CA VAL A 133 22.08 2.65 15.32
C VAL A 133 22.03 1.35 14.49
N VAL A 134 20.94 1.16 13.76
CA VAL A 134 20.75 -0.03 12.90
C VAL A 134 21.74 -0.05 11.74
N SER A 135 22.15 1.11 11.23
CA SER A 135 23.11 1.23 10.10
C SER A 135 24.58 1.15 10.52
N ASP A 136 24.88 1.31 11.80
CA ASP A 136 26.23 1.14 12.35
C ASP A 136 26.23 0.28 13.64
N PRO A 137 25.74 -0.98 13.55
CA PRO A 137 25.54 -1.82 14.72
C PRO A 137 26.84 -2.28 15.38
N TYR A 138 27.97 -2.24 14.67
CA TYR A 138 29.27 -2.61 15.23
C TYR A 138 29.83 -1.60 16.23
N SER A 139 29.38 -0.35 16.19
CA SER A 139 29.72 0.66 17.20
C SER A 139 29.04 0.41 18.56
N TYR A 140 28.10 -0.55 18.62
CA TYR A 140 27.34 -0.88 19.82
C TYR A 140 27.57 -2.34 20.25
N PRO A 141 28.37 -2.61 21.29
CA PRO A 141 28.70 -3.97 21.72
C PRO A 141 27.49 -4.88 22.00
N SER A 142 26.39 -4.28 22.47
CA SER A 142 25.13 -4.99 22.73
C SER A 142 24.48 -5.58 21.44
N LEU A 143 24.82 -5.05 20.29
CA LEU A 143 24.25 -5.45 18.98
C LEU A 143 25.20 -6.35 18.16
N GLU A 144 26.43 -6.64 18.62
CA GLU A 144 27.46 -7.37 17.90
C GLU A 144 26.93 -8.69 17.29
N LYS A 145 26.17 -9.46 18.08
CA LYS A 145 25.61 -10.77 17.63
C LYS A 145 24.59 -10.64 16.50
N ALA A 146 23.95 -9.50 16.36
CA ALA A 146 22.96 -9.23 15.35
C ALA A 146 23.48 -8.31 14.23
N ALA A 147 24.71 -7.79 14.37
CA ALA A 147 25.26 -6.76 13.50
C ALA A 147 25.20 -7.11 12.01
N ALA A 148 25.60 -8.33 11.64
CA ALA A 148 25.55 -8.77 10.25
C ALA A 148 24.13 -8.76 9.65
N LYS A 149 23.10 -9.08 10.46
CA LYS A 149 21.70 -9.08 10.02
C LYS A 149 21.16 -7.66 9.87
N LEU A 150 21.52 -6.77 10.80
CA LEU A 150 21.15 -5.36 10.75
C LEU A 150 21.81 -4.69 9.54
N MET A 151 23.10 -4.93 9.31
CA MET A 151 23.80 -4.44 8.12
C MET A 151 23.17 -4.94 6.81
N ALA A 152 22.82 -6.24 6.74
CA ALA A 152 22.18 -6.78 5.55
C ALA A 152 20.83 -6.08 5.25
N PHE A 153 20.08 -5.74 6.28
CA PHE A 153 18.83 -4.96 6.11
C PHE A 153 19.13 -3.53 5.62
N THR A 154 20.08 -2.83 6.23
CA THR A 154 20.40 -1.45 5.83
C THR A 154 20.97 -1.35 4.43
N VAL A 155 21.77 -2.34 4.00
CA VAL A 155 22.25 -2.42 2.60
C VAL A 155 21.07 -2.43 1.63
N ILE A 156 20.03 -3.24 1.87
CA ILE A 156 18.83 -3.26 1.02
C ILE A 156 18.19 -1.87 0.93
N ILE A 157 18.04 -1.18 2.07
CA ILE A 157 17.42 0.15 2.11
C ILE A 157 18.26 1.18 1.34
N GLU A 158 19.59 1.17 1.51
CA GLU A 158 20.48 2.12 0.83
C GLU A 158 20.56 1.84 -0.69
N GLU A 159 20.64 0.56 -1.10
CA GLU A 159 20.57 0.20 -2.52
C GLU A 159 19.25 0.66 -3.16
N CYS A 160 18.11 0.49 -2.47
CA CYS A 160 16.84 1.01 -2.96
C CYS A 160 16.84 2.54 -3.04
N ALA A 161 17.44 3.25 -2.09
CA ALA A 161 17.53 4.70 -2.13
C ALA A 161 18.39 5.21 -3.31
N GLU A 162 19.46 4.49 -3.64
CA GLU A 162 20.23 4.81 -4.84
C GLU A 162 19.44 4.62 -6.14
N LEU A 163 18.61 3.56 -6.19
CA LEU A 163 17.76 3.29 -7.35
C LEU A 163 16.67 4.33 -7.54
N LEU A 164 16.14 4.89 -6.45
CA LEU A 164 15.15 5.99 -6.50
C LEU A 164 15.66 7.19 -7.30
N GLN A 165 16.96 7.44 -7.32
CA GLN A 165 17.59 8.53 -8.08
C GLN A 165 17.81 8.19 -9.57
N LYS A 166 17.64 6.92 -9.95
CA LYS A 166 18.04 6.41 -11.27
C LYS A 166 16.86 5.91 -12.09
N LEU A 167 15.77 5.49 -11.43
CA LEU A 167 14.64 4.83 -12.06
C LEU A 167 13.36 5.65 -11.94
N PRO A 168 12.43 5.53 -12.92
CA PRO A 168 11.06 5.99 -12.75
C PRO A 168 10.38 5.29 -11.57
N LEU A 169 9.42 5.93 -10.90
CA LEU A 169 8.76 5.39 -9.70
C LEU A 169 8.19 3.97 -9.87
N PRO A 170 7.54 3.59 -11.00
CA PRO A 170 7.01 2.25 -11.18
C PRO A 170 8.10 1.18 -11.24
N ASP A 171 9.22 1.47 -11.92
CA ASP A 171 10.35 0.55 -12.05
C ASP A 171 11.14 0.48 -10.72
N PHE A 172 11.29 1.61 -10.05
CA PHE A 172 11.82 1.65 -8.69
C PHE A 172 11.01 0.78 -7.73
N TYR A 173 9.68 0.84 -7.79
CA TYR A 173 8.82 0.01 -6.95
C TYR A 173 9.00 -1.49 -7.21
N GLU A 174 9.15 -1.90 -8.46
CA GLU A 174 9.48 -3.30 -8.82
C GLU A 174 10.80 -3.77 -8.20
N GLU A 175 11.82 -2.92 -8.23
CA GLU A 175 13.09 -3.20 -7.56
C GLU A 175 12.93 -3.32 -6.04
N VAL A 176 12.13 -2.45 -5.41
CA VAL A 176 11.83 -2.55 -3.98
C VAL A 176 11.15 -3.87 -3.64
N MET A 177 10.13 -4.29 -4.40
CA MET A 177 9.46 -5.58 -4.18
C MET A 177 10.45 -6.75 -4.25
N THR A 178 11.37 -6.72 -5.22
CA THR A 178 12.34 -7.78 -5.46
C THR A 178 13.42 -7.79 -4.39
N ARG A 179 14.12 -6.65 -4.17
CA ARG A 179 15.27 -6.56 -3.26
C ARG A 179 14.93 -6.79 -1.81
N THR A 180 13.74 -6.34 -1.37
CA THR A 180 13.27 -6.61 -0.02
C THR A 180 12.96 -8.08 0.24
N GLY A 181 12.75 -8.87 -0.80
CA GLY A 181 12.30 -10.27 -0.72
C GLY A 181 10.85 -10.42 -0.26
N TYR A 182 10.11 -9.30 -0.19
CA TYR A 182 8.74 -9.34 0.36
C TYR A 182 7.78 -10.11 -0.55
N LEU A 183 7.83 -9.83 -1.85
CA LEU A 183 7.00 -10.52 -2.83
C LEU A 183 7.35 -12.03 -2.89
N GLN A 184 8.66 -12.37 -2.90
CA GLN A 184 9.12 -13.74 -2.88
C GLN A 184 8.59 -14.51 -1.66
N MET A 185 8.66 -13.90 -0.47
CA MET A 185 8.15 -14.51 0.77
C MET A 185 6.66 -14.89 0.65
N LEU A 186 5.84 -14.05 0.01
CA LEU A 186 4.42 -14.32 -0.20
C LEU A 186 4.20 -15.46 -1.21
N GLU A 187 4.97 -15.47 -2.29
CA GLU A 187 4.87 -16.48 -3.34
C GLU A 187 5.29 -17.87 -2.88
N GLU A 188 6.35 -17.96 -2.06
CA GLU A 188 6.87 -19.21 -1.52
C GLU A 188 5.87 -19.94 -0.59
N LYS A 189 4.99 -19.21 0.08
CA LYS A 189 3.94 -19.81 0.93
C LYS A 189 2.90 -20.61 0.13
N GLY A 190 2.59 -20.17 -1.08
CA GLY A 190 1.77 -20.92 -2.06
C GLY A 190 0.29 -21.10 -1.73
N ASP A 191 -0.20 -20.67 -0.56
CA ASP A 191 -1.62 -20.72 -0.19
C ASP A 191 -2.42 -19.60 -0.87
N VAL A 192 -3.75 -19.71 -0.86
CA VAL A 192 -4.66 -18.78 -1.54
C VAL A 192 -4.55 -17.38 -0.95
N GLU A 193 -4.41 -17.26 0.37
CA GLU A 193 -4.30 -15.97 1.04
C GLU A 193 -3.01 -15.26 0.66
N SER A 194 -1.88 -15.95 0.66
CA SER A 194 -0.58 -15.39 0.27
C SER A 194 -0.54 -14.98 -1.19
N ARG A 195 -1.22 -15.73 -2.09
CA ARG A 195 -1.37 -15.32 -3.51
C ARG A 195 -2.15 -14.01 -3.63
N THR A 196 -3.28 -13.88 -2.93
CA THR A 196 -4.06 -12.64 -2.91
C THR A 196 -3.24 -11.48 -2.37
N ARG A 197 -2.44 -11.69 -1.32
CA ARG A 197 -1.53 -10.66 -0.79
C ARG A 197 -0.46 -10.27 -1.81
N ALA A 198 0.10 -11.23 -2.54
CA ALA A 198 1.07 -10.96 -3.61
C ALA A 198 0.45 -10.13 -4.75
N GLU A 199 -0.81 -10.42 -5.11
CA GLU A 199 -1.57 -9.61 -6.07
C GLU A 199 -1.76 -8.18 -5.57
N ASN A 200 -2.13 -7.98 -4.29
CA ASN A 200 -2.27 -6.66 -3.69
C ASN A 200 -0.94 -5.87 -3.68
N VAL A 201 0.18 -6.55 -3.41
CA VAL A 201 1.51 -5.94 -3.46
C VAL A 201 1.83 -5.46 -4.88
N ARG A 202 1.53 -6.26 -5.91
CA ARG A 202 1.73 -5.86 -7.32
C ARG A 202 0.80 -4.72 -7.72
N GLU A 203 -0.45 -4.76 -7.25
CA GLU A 203 -1.47 -3.75 -7.55
C GLU A 203 -1.11 -2.35 -7.03
N LEU A 204 -0.30 -2.22 -5.99
CA LEU A 204 0.18 -0.92 -5.53
C LEU A 204 0.95 -0.15 -6.63
N LYS A 205 1.52 -0.86 -7.62
CA LYS A 205 2.12 -0.23 -8.81
C LYS A 205 1.09 0.55 -9.62
N SER A 206 -0.15 0.06 -9.73
CA SER A 206 -1.23 0.76 -10.43
C SER A 206 -1.56 2.10 -9.76
N SER A 207 -1.50 2.17 -8.42
CA SER A 207 -1.64 3.44 -7.70
C SER A 207 -0.51 4.43 -8.01
N ILE A 208 0.74 3.94 -8.10
CA ILE A 208 1.89 4.77 -8.48
C ILE A 208 1.72 5.32 -9.91
N LEU A 209 1.33 4.47 -10.85
CA LEU A 209 1.06 4.88 -12.25
C LEU A 209 -0.04 5.94 -12.31
N SER A 210 -1.15 5.71 -11.60
CA SER A 210 -2.25 6.68 -11.54
C SER A 210 -1.84 8.02 -10.92
N TYR A 211 -1.00 8.01 -9.89
CA TYR A 211 -0.41 9.24 -9.32
C TYR A 211 0.43 9.98 -10.36
N MET A 212 1.27 9.28 -11.11
CA MET A 212 2.13 9.88 -12.14
C MET A 212 1.35 10.51 -13.28
N GLU A 213 0.25 9.89 -13.70
CA GLU A 213 -0.63 10.43 -14.75
C GLU A 213 -1.30 11.76 -14.35
N ASN A 214 -1.50 11.98 -13.04
CA ASN A 214 -2.22 13.13 -12.50
C ASN A 214 -1.29 14.18 -11.86
N THR A 215 0.04 14.00 -11.94
CA THR A 215 1.02 14.88 -11.30
C THR A 215 2.09 15.32 -12.31
N GLU A 216 2.31 16.63 -12.45
CA GLU A 216 3.31 17.19 -13.40
C GLU A 216 4.75 16.79 -13.03
N THR A 217 5.06 16.76 -11.73
CA THR A 217 6.39 16.42 -11.22
C THR A 217 6.29 15.32 -10.14
N PRO A 218 6.09 14.06 -10.56
CA PRO A 218 5.88 12.97 -9.63
C PRO A 218 7.15 12.64 -8.83
N THR A 219 7.00 12.56 -7.51
CA THR A 219 8.07 12.18 -6.57
C THR A 219 7.57 11.11 -5.61
N LEU A 220 8.49 10.33 -5.01
CA LEU A 220 8.10 9.36 -3.97
C LEU A 220 7.46 10.05 -2.77
N ALA A 221 8.01 11.18 -2.33
CA ALA A 221 7.45 11.94 -1.22
C ALA A 221 6.01 12.38 -1.50
N GLY A 222 5.74 12.96 -2.68
CA GLY A 222 4.40 13.38 -3.06
C GLY A 222 3.40 12.22 -3.18
N PHE A 223 3.83 11.05 -3.68
CA PHE A 223 3.01 9.84 -3.67
C PHE A 223 2.63 9.43 -2.24
N LEU A 224 3.59 9.40 -1.33
CA LEU A 224 3.35 9.02 0.07
C LEU A 224 2.45 10.04 0.79
N GLU A 225 2.60 11.33 0.50
CA GLU A 225 1.71 12.38 1.02
C GLU A 225 0.28 12.22 0.51
N GLU A 226 0.10 11.93 -0.79
CA GLU A 226 -1.23 11.66 -1.36
C GLU A 226 -1.92 10.47 -0.68
N ILE A 227 -1.17 9.36 -0.47
CA ILE A 227 -1.71 8.19 0.23
C ILE A 227 -2.05 8.51 1.69
N ALA A 228 -1.23 9.29 2.38
CA ALA A 228 -1.49 9.71 3.76
C ALA A 228 -2.79 10.51 3.86
N LEU A 229 -3.02 11.46 2.96
CA LEU A 229 -4.27 12.22 2.90
C LEU A 229 -5.49 11.31 2.69
N TYR A 230 -5.38 10.28 1.86
CA TYR A 230 -6.48 9.34 1.63
C TYR A 230 -6.80 8.48 2.87
N THR A 231 -5.81 8.16 3.68
CA THR A 231 -6.01 7.35 4.89
C THR A 231 -6.53 8.17 6.06
N ASP A 232 -6.22 9.46 6.15
CA ASP A 232 -6.63 10.34 7.26
C ASP A 232 -8.04 10.92 7.09
N ILE A 233 -8.43 11.30 5.87
CA ILE A 233 -9.77 11.87 5.58
C ILE A 233 -10.88 10.89 5.92
N GLU A 234 -10.64 9.60 5.86
CA GLU A 234 -11.64 8.54 6.07
C GLU A 234 -11.81 8.09 7.53
N GLN A 235 -11.07 8.65 8.48
CA GLN A 235 -11.35 8.49 9.92
C GLN A 235 -12.48 9.40 10.41
N TYR A 236 -12.97 10.29 9.53
CA TYR A 236 -14.02 11.24 9.86
C TYR A 236 -15.40 10.70 9.40
N ASP A 237 -16.19 10.30 10.38
CA ASP A 237 -17.61 9.97 10.38
C ASP A 237 -18.07 8.60 9.87
N PRO A 238 -18.33 7.65 10.81
CA PRO A 238 -18.99 6.38 10.48
C PRO A 238 -20.48 6.51 10.13
N ASP A 239 -21.11 7.68 10.32
CA ASP A 239 -22.54 7.93 10.07
C ASP A 239 -22.79 8.84 8.86
N ALA A 240 -21.76 9.28 8.15
CA ALA A 240 -21.93 9.96 6.87
C ALA A 240 -22.62 9.03 5.85
N ASP A 241 -23.47 9.60 5.02
CA ASP A 241 -24.37 8.96 4.03
C ASP A 241 -23.64 8.08 2.99
N ALA A 242 -22.95 6.99 3.44
CA ALA A 242 -22.24 6.03 2.60
C ALA A 242 -22.96 4.68 2.54
#